data_a64e6302841e73407ba0f698b35eab9b
#
_entry.id   a64e6302841e73407ba0f698b35eab9b
#
_cell.length_a   1.000
_cell.length_b   1.000
_cell.length_c   1.000
_cell.angle_alpha   90.00
_cell.angle_beta   90.00
_cell.angle_gamma   90.00
#
_symmetry.space_group_name_H-M   'P 1'
#
loop_
_entity.id
_entity.type
_entity.pdbx_description
1 polymer ?
#
loop_
_entity_poly.entity_id
_entity_poly.type
_entity_poly.pdbx_seq_one_letter_code
_entity_poly.pdbx_strand_id
1 'polypeptide(L)'
;GVRDPRLVHVVPERRDLGIGGCWDEAIRHPRCGRYAVQLDSDDLYTSEGVLARVVRELEAGPYAMVVASYQMVDFDLNEIPPGLVDHREWTRENGRNNALRVNGFGAPRAFDVSVLRGIGFPNVSYGEDYAVCLRVSREYEIGRIWESVYLCRRWEGNSDSALPHETQNRYDAYKD
;
A
#
# COMPACT_ATOMS: atom_id res chain seq x y z
N GLY A 1 -18.59 15.96 16.06
CA GLY A 1 -18.52 14.72 15.27
C GLY A 1 -18.62 13.51 16.19
N VAL A 2 -19.21 12.43 15.71
CA VAL A 2 -19.27 11.15 16.45
C VAL A 2 -17.82 10.65 16.63
N ARG A 3 -17.40 10.44 17.89
CA ARG A 3 -16.09 9.83 18.18
C ARG A 3 -16.23 8.32 18.01
N ASP A 4 -15.68 7.76 16.95
CA ASP A 4 -15.56 6.31 16.82
C ASP A 4 -14.43 5.82 17.76
N PRO A 5 -14.72 4.93 18.74
CA PRO A 5 -13.73 4.45 19.69
C PRO A 5 -12.64 3.57 19.05
N ARG A 6 -12.86 3.12 17.81
CA ARG A 6 -11.86 2.37 17.02
C ARG A 6 -10.80 3.28 16.42
N LEU A 7 -11.13 4.57 16.23
CA LEU A 7 -10.18 5.53 15.68
C LEU A 7 -9.07 5.81 16.70
N VAL A 8 -7.83 5.64 16.27
CA VAL A 8 -6.62 5.98 17.02
C VAL A 8 -5.87 7.05 16.25
N HIS A 9 -5.82 8.24 16.80
CA HIS A 9 -4.99 9.31 16.24
C HIS A 9 -3.63 9.28 16.94
N VAL A 10 -2.60 8.95 16.17
CA VAL A 10 -1.21 8.92 16.65
C VAL A 10 -0.45 10.06 15.97
N VAL A 11 0.17 10.91 16.78
CA VAL A 11 1.10 11.93 16.31
C VAL A 11 2.49 11.48 16.77
N PRO A 12 3.40 11.14 15.84
CA PRO A 12 4.74 10.72 16.20
C PRO A 12 5.48 11.81 17.00
N GLU A 13 6.21 11.40 18.03
CA GLU A 13 7.09 12.32 18.78
C GLU A 13 8.32 12.69 17.95
N ARG A 14 8.84 11.77 17.19
CA ARG A 14 9.93 11.98 16.25
C ARG A 14 9.51 12.93 15.13
N ARG A 15 10.42 13.83 14.73
CA ARG A 15 10.18 14.83 13.67
C ARG A 15 10.92 14.53 12.38
N ASP A 16 11.72 13.48 12.36
CA ASP A 16 12.53 13.02 11.23
C ASP A 16 11.93 11.83 10.50
N LEU A 17 10.64 11.54 10.72
CA LEU A 17 9.96 10.45 10.05
C LEU A 17 9.47 10.86 8.67
N GLY A 18 9.82 10.03 7.68
CA GLY A 18 9.14 9.97 6.40
C GLY A 18 7.84 9.16 6.49
N ILE A 19 7.17 8.98 5.37
CA ILE A 19 5.92 8.21 5.28
C ILE A 19 6.12 6.80 5.83
N GLY A 20 7.17 6.09 5.39
CA GLY A 20 7.47 4.74 5.86
C GLY A 20 7.78 4.68 7.36
N GLY A 21 8.47 5.69 7.91
CA GLY A 21 8.71 5.77 9.35
C GLY A 21 7.43 5.93 10.16
N CYS A 22 6.47 6.75 9.69
CA CYS A 22 5.15 6.86 10.30
C CYS A 22 4.36 5.56 10.24
N TRP A 23 4.47 4.82 9.14
CA TRP A 23 3.82 3.52 9.00
C TRP A 23 4.46 2.46 9.89
N ASP A 24 5.79 2.48 10.06
CA ASP A 24 6.48 1.57 10.98
C ASP A 24 6.04 1.79 12.43
N GLU A 25 5.89 3.05 12.86
CA GLU A 25 5.32 3.35 14.18
C GLU A 25 3.85 2.87 14.30
N ALA A 26 3.05 3.05 13.24
CA ALA A 26 1.65 2.63 13.26
C ALA A 26 1.49 1.11 13.40
N ILE A 27 2.27 0.31 12.68
CA ILE A 27 2.20 -1.16 12.79
C ILE A 27 2.74 -1.68 14.12
N ARG A 28 3.64 -0.94 14.78
CA ARG A 28 4.17 -1.29 16.10
C ARG A 28 3.26 -0.84 17.23
N HIS A 29 2.27 -0.01 16.95
CA HIS A 29 1.34 0.46 17.97
C HIS A 29 0.58 -0.73 18.62
N PRO A 30 0.40 -0.76 19.96
CA PRO A 30 -0.23 -1.90 20.66
C PRO A 30 -1.67 -2.19 20.20
N ARG A 31 -2.38 -1.21 19.69
CA ARG A 31 -3.75 -1.37 19.16
C ARG A 31 -3.78 -1.79 17.69
N CYS A 32 -2.63 -1.92 17.01
CA CYS A 32 -2.60 -2.45 15.65
C CYS A 32 -3.05 -3.91 15.66
N GLY A 33 -4.01 -4.25 14.82
CA GLY A 33 -4.60 -5.58 14.73
C GLY A 33 -3.69 -6.61 14.08
N ARG A 34 -4.25 -7.80 13.78
CA ARG A 34 -3.55 -8.87 13.07
C ARG A 34 -3.18 -8.49 11.66
N TYR A 35 -4.05 -7.75 10.98
CA TYR A 35 -3.84 -7.28 9.62
C TYR A 35 -3.80 -5.76 9.58
N ALA A 36 -2.97 -5.22 8.71
CA ALA A 36 -2.93 -3.80 8.37
C ALA A 36 -3.31 -3.62 6.91
N VAL A 37 -4.17 -2.66 6.61
CA VAL A 37 -4.58 -2.31 5.24
C VAL A 37 -4.34 -0.83 5.05
N GLN A 38 -3.60 -0.50 3.99
CA GLN A 38 -3.30 0.89 3.65
C GLN A 38 -4.52 1.60 3.08
N LEU A 39 -4.70 2.84 3.52
CA LEU A 39 -5.59 3.81 2.90
C LEU A 39 -4.91 5.17 2.99
N ASP A 40 -4.61 5.78 1.87
CA ASP A 40 -4.05 7.12 1.82
C ASP A 40 -5.13 8.16 2.15
N SER A 41 -4.74 9.28 2.73
CA SER A 41 -5.69 10.24 3.32
C SER A 41 -6.59 10.93 2.29
N ASP A 42 -6.19 10.93 1.04
CA ASP A 42 -6.89 11.52 -0.09
C ASP A 42 -7.61 10.48 -0.98
N ASP A 43 -7.53 9.19 -0.64
CA ASP A 43 -8.10 8.08 -1.40
C ASP A 43 -9.35 7.47 -0.75
N LEU A 44 -10.01 6.56 -1.45
CA LEU A 44 -11.22 5.90 -0.99
C LEU A 44 -11.22 4.41 -1.31
N TYR A 45 -11.86 3.60 -0.45
CA TYR A 45 -12.31 2.27 -0.86
C TYR A 45 -13.59 2.36 -1.70
N THR A 46 -13.75 1.45 -2.66
CA THR A 46 -14.93 1.44 -3.56
C THR A 46 -16.24 1.08 -2.84
N SER A 47 -16.16 0.41 -1.70
CA SER A 47 -17.35 0.02 -0.91
C SER A 47 -17.00 -0.30 0.54
N GLU A 48 -18.01 -0.40 1.38
CA GLU A 48 -17.87 -0.83 2.79
C GLU A 48 -17.40 -2.28 2.94
N GLY A 49 -17.54 -3.10 1.90
CA GLY A 49 -17.14 -4.51 1.89
C GLY A 49 -15.65 -4.75 1.63
N VAL A 50 -14.88 -3.74 1.27
CA VAL A 50 -13.48 -3.90 0.82
C VAL A 50 -12.60 -4.51 1.91
N LEU A 51 -12.68 -4.04 3.15
CA LEU A 51 -11.86 -4.59 4.23
C LEU A 51 -12.16 -6.08 4.48
N ALA A 52 -13.43 -6.48 4.45
CA ALA A 52 -13.81 -7.88 4.57
C ALA A 52 -13.32 -8.72 3.39
N ARG A 53 -13.33 -8.16 2.17
CA ARG A 53 -12.80 -8.82 0.97
C ARG A 53 -11.29 -9.05 1.07
N VAL A 54 -10.56 -8.04 1.54
CA VAL A 54 -9.10 -8.09 1.71
C VAL A 54 -8.70 -9.11 2.77
N VAL A 55 -9.36 -9.09 3.94
CA VAL A 55 -9.08 -10.05 5.02
C VAL A 55 -9.35 -11.49 4.56
N ARG A 56 -10.44 -11.71 3.84
CA ARG A 56 -10.76 -13.04 3.26
C ARG A 56 -9.67 -13.54 2.32
N GLU A 57 -9.08 -12.64 1.53
CA GLU A 57 -7.97 -13.02 0.65
C GLU A 57 -6.71 -13.37 1.45
N LEU A 58 -6.36 -12.57 2.47
CA LEU A 58 -5.23 -12.86 3.37
C LEU A 58 -5.37 -14.23 4.05
N GLU A 59 -6.60 -14.64 4.34
CA GLU A 59 -6.89 -15.93 5.00
C GLU A 59 -7.06 -17.10 4.03
N ALA A 60 -7.19 -16.84 2.73
CA ALA A 60 -7.40 -17.86 1.71
C ALA A 60 -6.12 -18.63 1.34
N GLY A 61 -4.95 -18.12 1.67
CA GLY A 61 -3.67 -18.74 1.34
C GLY A 61 -2.56 -18.34 2.31
N PRO A 62 -1.33 -18.81 2.07
CA PRO A 62 -0.16 -18.51 2.91
C PRO A 62 0.39 -17.11 2.59
N TYR A 63 -0.47 -16.12 2.52
CA TYR A 63 -0.10 -14.79 2.09
C TYR A 63 0.33 -13.92 3.26
N ALA A 64 1.54 -13.38 3.18
CA ALA A 64 1.98 -12.32 4.10
C ALA A 64 1.55 -10.92 3.65
N MET A 65 1.15 -10.80 2.39
CA MET A 65 0.66 -9.57 1.78
C MET A 65 -0.39 -9.87 0.73
N VAL A 66 -1.32 -8.95 0.55
CA VAL A 66 -2.31 -8.97 -0.55
C VAL A 66 -2.32 -7.61 -1.22
N VAL A 67 -2.41 -7.60 -2.53
CA VAL A 67 -2.57 -6.40 -3.36
C VAL A 67 -3.81 -6.52 -4.23
N ALA A 68 -4.38 -5.37 -4.61
CA ALA A 68 -5.56 -5.33 -5.45
C ALA A 68 -5.38 -4.45 -6.70
N SER A 69 -6.39 -4.40 -7.54
CA SER A 69 -6.49 -3.39 -8.59
C SER A 69 -7.09 -2.11 -8.05
N TYR A 70 -6.80 -0.99 -8.71
CA TYR A 70 -7.33 0.31 -8.35
C TYR A 70 -7.72 1.11 -9.58
N GLN A 71 -8.59 2.11 -9.37
CA GLN A 71 -9.07 3.03 -10.38
C GLN A 71 -8.48 4.41 -10.15
N MET A 72 -7.92 5.01 -11.19
CA MET A 72 -7.48 6.39 -11.16
C MET A 72 -8.66 7.32 -11.41
N VAL A 73 -8.89 8.25 -10.49
CA VAL A 73 -10.01 9.20 -10.56
C VAL A 73 -9.59 10.61 -10.15
N ASP A 74 -10.36 11.62 -10.53
CA ASP A 74 -10.28 12.95 -9.95
C ASP A 74 -11.05 13.04 -8.61
N PHE A 75 -11.13 14.25 -8.02
CA PHE A 75 -11.86 14.44 -6.75
C PHE A 75 -13.38 14.41 -6.91
N ASP A 76 -13.90 14.54 -8.13
CA ASP A 76 -15.30 14.36 -8.47
C ASP A 76 -15.63 12.90 -8.81
N LEU A 77 -14.65 12.00 -8.67
CA LEU A 77 -14.71 10.56 -8.95
C LEU A 77 -14.90 10.24 -10.44
N ASN A 78 -14.57 11.14 -11.34
CA ASN A 78 -14.49 10.84 -12.76
C ASN A 78 -13.21 10.07 -13.05
N GLU A 79 -13.31 9.07 -13.91
CA GLU A 79 -12.14 8.33 -14.37
C GLU A 79 -11.16 9.26 -15.11
N ILE A 80 -9.87 9.14 -14.79
CA ILE A 80 -8.78 9.82 -15.47
C ILE A 80 -7.73 8.81 -15.95
N PRO A 81 -6.96 9.11 -17.00
CA PRO A 81 -5.90 8.22 -17.46
C PRO A 81 -4.90 7.86 -16.36
N PRO A 82 -4.43 6.60 -16.30
CA PRO A 82 -4.69 5.48 -17.21
C PRO A 82 -6.00 4.72 -16.94
N GLY A 83 -6.88 5.16 -16.05
CA GLY A 83 -8.08 4.47 -15.67
C GLY A 83 -7.82 3.32 -14.71
N LEU A 84 -8.27 2.12 -15.07
CA LEU A 84 -8.03 0.91 -14.29
C LEU A 84 -6.56 0.50 -14.33
N VAL A 85 -5.94 0.32 -13.16
CA VAL A 85 -4.61 -0.28 -12.99
C VAL A 85 -4.78 -1.66 -12.37
N ASP A 86 -4.63 -2.68 -13.20
CA ASP A 86 -4.91 -4.08 -12.87
C ASP A 86 -3.66 -4.98 -12.89
N HIS A 87 -2.48 -4.44 -13.20
CA HIS A 87 -1.23 -5.21 -13.25
C HIS A 87 -1.37 -6.53 -14.03
N ARG A 88 -1.80 -6.46 -15.30
CA ARG A 88 -2.06 -7.63 -16.16
C ARG A 88 -0.88 -8.56 -16.34
N GLU A 89 0.33 -8.05 -16.15
CA GLU A 89 1.58 -8.81 -16.16
C GLU A 89 1.74 -9.75 -14.98
N TRP A 90 0.89 -9.62 -13.94
CA TRP A 90 0.85 -10.53 -12.81
C TRP A 90 0.30 -11.89 -13.24
N THR A 91 1.08 -12.95 -13.08
CA THR A 91 0.63 -14.31 -13.38
C THR A 91 0.91 -15.25 -12.20
N ARG A 92 0.17 -16.34 -12.14
CA ARG A 92 0.36 -17.36 -11.10
C ARG A 92 1.71 -18.06 -11.25
N GLU A 93 2.17 -18.28 -12.48
CA GLU A 93 3.42 -18.96 -12.81
C GLU A 93 4.64 -18.16 -12.34
N ASN A 94 4.55 -16.85 -12.33
CA ASN A 94 5.61 -15.99 -11.84
C ASN A 94 5.78 -16.09 -10.30
N GLY A 95 4.74 -16.52 -9.56
CA GLY A 95 4.81 -16.65 -8.11
C GLY A 95 5.32 -15.37 -7.46
N ARG A 96 6.30 -15.51 -6.58
CA ARG A 96 6.95 -14.38 -5.89
C ARG A 96 7.68 -13.41 -6.83
N ASN A 97 8.10 -13.85 -8.01
CA ASN A 97 8.78 -13.00 -8.98
C ASN A 97 7.88 -11.94 -9.62
N ASN A 98 6.56 -11.99 -9.42
CA ASN A 98 5.66 -10.91 -9.81
C ASN A 98 6.12 -9.56 -9.23
N ALA A 99 6.68 -9.56 -8.02
CA ALA A 99 7.22 -8.37 -7.38
C ALA A 99 8.31 -7.65 -8.19
N LEU A 100 9.05 -8.39 -8.99
CA LEU A 100 10.12 -7.87 -9.86
C LEU A 100 9.63 -7.47 -11.25
N ARG A 101 8.40 -7.84 -11.61
CA ARG A 101 7.82 -7.65 -12.96
C ARG A 101 6.80 -6.52 -13.02
N VAL A 102 6.16 -6.27 -11.91
CA VAL A 102 5.11 -5.24 -11.79
C VAL A 102 5.73 -3.98 -11.23
N ASN A 103 5.66 -2.88 -11.96
CA ASN A 103 6.19 -1.60 -11.48
C ASN A 103 5.26 -1.01 -10.41
N GLY A 104 5.71 -1.06 -9.18
CA GLY A 104 4.90 -0.68 -8.03
C GLY A 104 3.79 -1.71 -7.76
N PHE A 105 3.41 -1.81 -6.51
CA PHE A 105 2.29 -2.68 -6.15
C PHE A 105 1.09 -1.81 -5.86
N GLY A 106 0.25 -1.52 -6.78
CA GLY A 106 -0.98 -0.75 -6.63
C GLY A 106 -1.58 -0.61 -5.23
N ALA A 107 -2.79 -0.17 -5.15
CA ALA A 107 -3.51 0.01 -3.89
C ALA A 107 -4.81 -0.81 -3.89
N PRO A 108 -5.34 -1.20 -2.73
CA PRO A 108 -4.71 -1.15 -1.42
C PRO A 108 -3.64 -2.25 -1.26
N ARG A 109 -2.71 -2.02 -0.34
CA ARG A 109 -1.77 -3.04 0.14
C ARG A 109 -2.22 -3.48 1.52
N ALA A 110 -2.28 -4.77 1.73
CA ALA A 110 -2.66 -5.36 3.00
C ALA A 110 -1.61 -6.36 3.45
N PHE A 111 -1.36 -6.44 4.74
CA PHE A 111 -0.25 -7.19 5.31
C PHE A 111 -0.65 -7.98 6.54
N ASP A 112 -0.04 -9.14 6.73
CA ASP A 112 0.06 -9.76 8.05
C ASP A 112 1.04 -8.95 8.91
N VAL A 113 0.54 -8.38 10.00
CA VAL A 113 1.31 -7.47 10.88
C VAL A 113 2.46 -8.18 11.56
N SER A 114 2.37 -9.49 11.81
CA SER A 114 3.45 -10.24 12.43
C SER A 114 4.69 -10.32 11.53
N VAL A 115 4.48 -10.56 10.24
CA VAL A 115 5.53 -10.55 9.22
C VAL A 115 6.05 -9.12 9.01
N LEU A 116 5.15 -8.16 8.88
CA LEU A 116 5.51 -6.77 8.63
C LEU A 116 6.35 -6.16 9.75
N ARG A 117 6.07 -6.50 11.02
CA ARG A 117 6.89 -6.09 12.17
C ARG A 117 8.31 -6.66 12.14
N GLY A 118 8.50 -7.84 11.57
CA GLY A 118 9.82 -8.44 11.36
C GLY A 118 10.63 -7.75 10.27
N ILE A 119 9.95 -7.28 9.21
CA ILE A 119 10.56 -6.61 8.07
C ILE A 119 10.81 -5.12 8.35
N GLY A 120 9.81 -4.44 8.89
CA GLY A 120 9.76 -2.99 9.10
C GLY A 120 9.62 -2.17 7.80
N PHE A 121 9.18 -0.93 7.93
CA PHE A 121 9.22 0.05 6.84
C PHE A 121 10.52 0.86 6.88
N PRO A 122 11.16 1.14 5.73
CA PRO A 122 12.25 2.09 5.68
C PRO A 122 11.76 3.50 5.96
N ASN A 123 12.54 4.29 6.69
CA ASN A 123 12.18 5.68 7.04
C ASN A 123 12.44 6.63 5.86
N VAL A 124 11.66 6.51 4.81
CA VAL A 124 11.69 7.36 3.61
C VAL A 124 10.28 7.80 3.23
N SER A 125 10.15 8.78 2.35
CA SER A 125 8.86 9.32 1.91
C SER A 125 8.51 8.95 0.46
N TYR A 126 9.23 8.01 -0.14
CA TYR A 126 8.94 7.48 -1.47
C TYR A 126 9.58 6.12 -1.65
N GLY A 127 8.82 5.16 -2.18
CA GLY A 127 9.28 3.79 -2.44
C GLY A 127 9.37 2.90 -1.20
N GLU A 128 8.95 3.38 -0.03
CA GLU A 128 8.88 2.60 1.22
C GLU A 128 7.99 1.38 1.09
N ASP A 129 6.89 1.52 0.38
CA ASP A 129 5.91 0.50 0.07
C ASP A 129 6.49 -0.58 -0.85
N TYR A 130 7.13 -0.18 -1.94
CA TYR A 130 7.74 -1.11 -2.88
C TYR A 130 8.92 -1.86 -2.25
N ALA A 131 9.74 -1.19 -1.46
CA ALA A 131 10.81 -1.82 -0.70
C ALA A 131 10.30 -2.93 0.23
N VAL A 132 9.18 -2.69 0.93
CA VAL A 132 8.53 -3.72 1.77
C VAL A 132 7.98 -4.85 0.92
N CYS A 133 7.33 -4.56 -0.22
CA CYS A 133 6.83 -5.57 -1.13
C CYS A 133 7.93 -6.50 -1.63
N LEU A 134 9.07 -5.96 -2.02
CA LEU A 134 10.25 -6.73 -2.44
C LEU A 134 10.77 -7.62 -1.30
N ARG A 135 10.83 -7.10 -0.08
CA ARG A 135 11.26 -7.89 1.09
C ARG A 135 10.30 -9.03 1.40
N VAL A 136 8.98 -8.76 1.37
CA VAL A 136 7.94 -9.78 1.54
C VAL A 136 8.10 -10.88 0.47
N SER A 137 8.27 -10.49 -0.80
CA SER A 137 8.36 -11.43 -1.91
C SER A 137 9.55 -12.39 -1.88
N ARG A 138 10.59 -12.08 -1.10
CA ARG A 138 11.75 -12.97 -0.94
C ARG A 138 11.41 -14.28 -0.23
N GLU A 139 10.48 -14.25 0.70
CA GLU A 139 10.18 -15.36 1.60
C GLU A 139 8.72 -15.80 1.57
N TYR A 140 7.82 -14.88 1.24
CA TYR A 140 6.36 -15.10 1.33
C TYR A 140 5.68 -14.96 -0.03
N GLU A 141 4.51 -15.57 -0.15
CA GLU A 141 3.62 -15.35 -1.27
C GLU A 141 2.80 -14.07 -1.08
N ILE A 142 2.45 -13.44 -2.20
CA ILE A 142 1.60 -12.25 -2.25
C ILE A 142 0.30 -12.63 -2.95
N GLY A 143 -0.82 -12.49 -2.24
CA GLY A 143 -2.15 -12.73 -2.77
C GLY A 143 -2.60 -11.59 -3.70
N ARG A 144 -3.53 -11.90 -4.60
CA ARG A 144 -4.00 -10.95 -5.63
C ARG A 144 -5.51 -10.87 -5.68
N ILE A 145 -6.05 -9.66 -5.49
CA ILE A 145 -7.45 -9.33 -5.75
C ILE A 145 -7.51 -8.62 -7.10
N TRP A 146 -8.22 -9.22 -8.07
CA TRP A 146 -8.31 -8.68 -9.43
C TRP A 146 -9.32 -7.56 -9.56
N GLU A 147 -10.32 -7.53 -8.69
CA GLU A 147 -11.32 -6.48 -8.66
C GLU A 147 -10.68 -5.13 -8.27
N SER A 148 -11.16 -4.06 -8.87
CA SER A 148 -10.85 -2.72 -8.42
C SER A 148 -11.59 -2.44 -7.12
N VAL A 149 -10.85 -2.31 -6.02
CA VAL A 149 -11.40 -2.09 -4.68
C VAL A 149 -10.95 -0.75 -4.08
N TYR A 150 -10.23 0.05 -4.86
CA TYR A 150 -9.62 1.28 -4.39
C TYR A 150 -9.73 2.38 -5.45
N LEU A 151 -10.07 3.59 -5.05
CA LEU A 151 -10.11 4.80 -5.87
C LEU A 151 -8.92 5.68 -5.51
N CYS A 152 -7.93 5.71 -6.39
CA CYS A 152 -6.75 6.56 -6.27
C CYS A 152 -7.08 7.94 -6.84
N ARG A 153 -7.27 8.93 -5.96
CA ARG A 153 -7.64 10.28 -6.36
C ARG A 153 -6.41 11.11 -6.70
N ARG A 154 -6.41 11.71 -7.89
CA ARG A 154 -5.30 12.52 -8.38
C ARG A 154 -5.63 14.00 -8.42
N TRP A 155 -4.68 14.82 -8.00
CA TRP A 155 -4.73 16.27 -8.04
C TRP A 155 -3.31 16.85 -8.12
N GLU A 156 -3.19 18.13 -8.39
CA GLU A 156 -1.89 18.80 -8.60
C GLU A 156 -0.96 18.75 -7.37
N GLY A 157 -1.50 18.52 -6.18
CA GLY A 157 -0.76 18.45 -4.92
C GLY A 157 -0.35 17.05 -4.47
N ASN A 158 -0.57 16.00 -5.28
CA ASN A 158 -0.08 14.65 -4.94
C ASN A 158 1.45 14.64 -4.80
N SER A 159 1.95 13.95 -3.79
CA SER A 159 3.36 13.93 -3.42
C SER A 159 4.29 13.38 -4.49
N ASP A 160 3.78 12.53 -5.38
CA ASP A 160 4.53 11.90 -6.47
C ASP A 160 4.50 12.71 -7.79
N SER A 161 3.51 13.60 -7.99
CA SER A 161 3.35 14.38 -9.22
C SER A 161 4.27 15.60 -9.33
N ALA A 162 4.85 16.05 -8.23
CA ALA A 162 5.62 17.29 -8.15
C ALA A 162 7.12 17.08 -7.81
N LEU A 163 7.61 15.84 -7.82
CA LEU A 163 9.01 15.57 -7.48
C LEU A 163 9.94 15.98 -8.63
N PRO A 164 11.00 16.77 -8.35
CA PRO A 164 12.07 16.99 -9.32
C PRO A 164 12.69 15.66 -9.75
N HIS A 165 13.04 15.53 -11.04
CA HIS A 165 13.65 14.31 -11.58
C HIS A 165 14.88 13.83 -10.81
N GLU A 166 15.72 14.75 -10.30
CA GLU A 166 16.88 14.40 -9.47
C GLU A 166 16.47 13.70 -8.17
N THR A 167 15.41 14.21 -7.53
CA THR A 167 14.87 13.61 -6.31
C THR A 167 14.25 12.24 -6.61
N GLN A 168 13.51 12.11 -7.70
CA GLN A 168 12.93 10.84 -8.14
C GLN A 168 14.01 9.80 -8.42
N ASN A 169 15.05 10.16 -9.19
CA ASN A 169 16.19 9.28 -9.47
C ASN A 169 16.91 8.82 -8.20
N ARG A 170 17.07 9.72 -7.21
CA ARG A 170 17.67 9.36 -5.92
C ARG A 170 16.83 8.35 -5.13
N TYR A 171 15.51 8.48 -5.21
CA TYR A 171 14.59 7.51 -4.57
C TYR A 171 14.56 6.19 -5.32
N ASP A 172 14.64 6.21 -6.66
CA ASP A 172 14.71 5.00 -7.46
C ASP A 172 16.01 4.24 -7.19
N ALA A 173 17.14 4.93 -7.10
CA ALA A 173 18.41 4.31 -6.71
C ALA A 173 18.40 3.70 -5.28
N TYR A 174 17.51 4.15 -4.40
CA TYR A 174 17.34 3.53 -3.09
C TYR A 174 16.57 2.19 -3.15
N LYS A 175 15.71 2.02 -4.16
CA LYS A 175 14.94 0.78 -4.35
C LYS A 175 15.77 -0.35 -4.97
N ASP A 176 16.80 -0.01 -5.74
CA ASP A 176 17.72 -0.94 -6.39
C ASP A 176 18.79 -1.49 -5.42
#